data_6a4f8fb749bdd89a354259824c259d04
#
_entry.id   6a4f8fb749bdd89a354259824c259d04
#
_cell.length_a   1.000
_cell.length_b   1.000
_cell.length_c   1.000
_cell.angle_alpha   90.00
_cell.angle_beta   90.00
_cell.angle_gamma   90.00
#
_symmetry.space_group_name_H-M   'P 1'
#
loop_
_entity.id
_entity.type
_entity.pdbx_description
1 polymer ?
#
loop_
_entity_poly.entity_id
_entity_poly.type
_entity_poly.pdbx_seq_one_letter_code
_entity_poly.pdbx_strand_id
1 'polypeptide(L)'
;MLNSDKMIASLEQQDLEQAESYLQKALKEDSSEALLALAEYLESIGFLPHAKTIYLQVCEAYPEVNINLAQIAAEDNAIEEAFMYLDRISEDSADYLSALLVMADLYDLEGLTDVAREKLLQAAELSQEPIVIFGLAEIEMSLEHFSEAIEQYARLDNRHILELTGISTYQRIGRAYAYLGKFEAAVEFLEKALVIEYDDETVFELAAILYDQAAYQKANLYFKQLETMNADFLGYEYPYAMSLREEHRTEEALRLVQQGLRKNAFDAQLLLLASQLAFELHDSAGSEQYLLRAKEVAVDDEEVIMRLSSLYLDMERFEEVIALEHEEIDHVLTKWNIAKAYQALEQQEKALTIYKGIEGDLKENPEFLQDYAYLLREFGYTDQAVKQAKRYLQQVPDDIHMQGFLDDLRDD
;
A
#
# COMPACT_ATOMS: atom_id res chain seq x y z
N MET A 1 9.60 -12.45 -55.69
CA MET A 1 9.74 -11.78 -54.41
C MET A 1 8.60 -10.80 -54.29
N LEU A 2 7.68 -11.04 -53.40
CA LEU A 2 6.50 -10.19 -53.19
C LEU A 2 6.94 -8.77 -52.73
N ASN A 3 6.04 -7.79 -52.88
CA ASN A 3 6.36 -6.45 -52.35
C ASN A 3 6.42 -6.44 -50.83
N SER A 4 5.62 -7.29 -50.17
CA SER A 4 5.73 -7.58 -48.73
C SER A 4 7.14 -8.01 -48.34
N ASP A 5 7.74 -8.97 -49.03
CA ASP A 5 9.14 -9.42 -48.75
C ASP A 5 10.16 -8.30 -48.91
N LYS A 6 9.97 -7.44 -49.94
CA LYS A 6 10.87 -6.30 -50.19
C LYS A 6 10.72 -5.23 -49.11
N MET A 7 9.52 -5.01 -48.60
CA MET A 7 9.30 -4.11 -47.46
C MET A 7 10.06 -4.59 -46.24
N ILE A 8 9.90 -5.85 -45.87
CA ILE A 8 10.62 -6.46 -44.73
C ILE A 8 12.15 -6.29 -44.91
N ALA A 9 12.69 -6.64 -46.09
CA ALA A 9 14.11 -6.47 -46.37
C ALA A 9 14.59 -5.00 -46.29
N SER A 10 13.75 -4.03 -46.66
CA SER A 10 14.05 -2.61 -46.52
C SER A 10 14.05 -2.15 -45.07
N LEU A 11 13.13 -2.67 -44.24
CA LEU A 11 13.10 -2.40 -42.80
C LEU A 11 14.34 -2.96 -42.09
N GLU A 12 14.78 -4.17 -42.45
CA GLU A 12 16.02 -4.76 -41.93
C GLU A 12 17.25 -3.95 -42.28
N GLN A 13 17.26 -3.25 -43.45
CA GLN A 13 18.32 -2.32 -43.92
C GLN A 13 18.14 -0.90 -43.37
N GLN A 14 17.13 -0.64 -42.56
CA GLN A 14 16.76 0.65 -42.01
C GLN A 14 16.41 1.72 -43.07
N ASP A 15 16.02 1.29 -44.28
CA ASP A 15 15.58 2.18 -45.37
C ASP A 15 14.05 2.35 -45.31
N LEU A 16 13.62 3.30 -44.47
CA LEU A 16 12.19 3.55 -44.22
C LEU A 16 11.48 4.12 -45.46
N GLU A 17 12.17 4.90 -46.34
CA GLU A 17 11.55 5.43 -47.54
C GLU A 17 11.25 4.32 -48.58
N GLN A 18 12.16 3.39 -48.74
CA GLN A 18 11.90 2.21 -49.58
C GLN A 18 10.86 1.29 -48.98
N ALA A 19 10.89 1.07 -47.67
CA ALA A 19 9.88 0.25 -46.98
C ALA A 19 8.47 0.81 -47.24
N GLU A 20 8.25 2.13 -47.04
CA GLU A 20 6.97 2.77 -47.32
C GLU A 20 6.55 2.64 -48.79
N SER A 21 7.50 2.81 -49.72
CA SER A 21 7.20 2.61 -51.15
C SER A 21 6.77 1.19 -51.47
N TYR A 22 7.38 0.18 -50.82
CA TYR A 22 6.99 -1.21 -51.01
C TYR A 22 5.66 -1.55 -50.32
N LEU A 23 5.35 -0.94 -49.15
CA LEU A 23 4.06 -1.08 -48.51
C LEU A 23 2.92 -0.63 -49.47
N GLN A 24 3.06 0.54 -50.09
CA GLN A 24 2.06 1.07 -51.03
C GLN A 24 1.87 0.21 -52.26
N LYS A 25 2.90 -0.55 -52.66
CA LYS A 25 2.81 -1.54 -53.73
C LYS A 25 2.19 -2.83 -53.26
N ALA A 26 2.58 -3.32 -52.07
CA ALA A 26 2.05 -4.52 -51.48
C ALA A 26 0.51 -4.41 -51.31
N LEU A 27 0.03 -3.30 -50.76
CA LEU A 27 -1.42 -3.01 -50.61
C LEU A 27 -2.22 -3.09 -51.92
N LYS A 28 -1.56 -2.91 -53.07
CA LYS A 28 -2.23 -2.92 -54.39
C LYS A 28 -2.09 -4.22 -55.16
N GLU A 29 -0.96 -4.92 -54.95
CA GLU A 29 -0.53 -5.99 -55.86
C GLU A 29 -0.39 -7.36 -55.16
N ASP A 30 -0.18 -7.38 -53.86
CA ASP A 30 0.03 -8.62 -53.13
C ASP A 30 -1.30 -9.27 -52.72
N SER A 31 -1.33 -10.57 -52.50
CA SER A 31 -2.51 -11.30 -52.02
C SER A 31 -2.85 -10.97 -50.58
N SER A 32 -4.11 -11.13 -50.18
CA SER A 32 -4.55 -10.93 -48.77
C SER A 32 -3.78 -11.81 -47.79
N GLU A 33 -3.37 -13.02 -48.17
CA GLU A 33 -2.55 -13.90 -47.36
C GLU A 33 -1.14 -13.34 -47.14
N ALA A 34 -0.50 -12.78 -48.17
CA ALA A 34 0.80 -12.14 -48.07
C ALA A 34 0.76 -10.84 -47.25
N LEU A 35 -0.35 -10.10 -47.38
CA LEU A 35 -0.61 -8.91 -46.58
C LEU A 35 -0.83 -9.26 -45.10
N LEU A 36 -1.57 -10.33 -44.80
CA LEU A 36 -1.78 -10.80 -43.44
C LEU A 36 -0.43 -11.12 -42.77
N ALA A 37 0.40 -11.93 -43.44
CA ALA A 37 1.73 -12.26 -42.92
C ALA A 37 2.64 -11.01 -42.73
N LEU A 38 2.51 -10.00 -43.62
CA LEU A 38 3.21 -8.73 -43.45
C LEU A 38 2.70 -7.95 -42.25
N ALA A 39 1.38 -7.91 -42.02
CA ALA A 39 0.79 -7.20 -40.90
C ALA A 39 1.22 -7.81 -39.55
N GLU A 40 1.18 -9.14 -39.42
CA GLU A 40 1.66 -9.88 -38.25
C GLU A 40 3.15 -9.59 -37.95
N TYR A 41 3.98 -9.57 -39.00
CA TYR A 41 5.38 -9.17 -38.85
C TYR A 41 5.53 -7.74 -38.37
N LEU A 42 4.81 -6.78 -38.98
CA LEU A 42 4.88 -5.37 -38.58
C LEU A 42 4.40 -5.14 -37.15
N GLU A 43 3.34 -5.83 -36.75
CA GLU A 43 2.85 -5.81 -35.37
C GLU A 43 3.93 -6.34 -34.40
N SER A 44 4.55 -7.46 -34.71
CA SER A 44 5.60 -8.08 -33.88
C SER A 44 6.83 -7.18 -33.63
N ILE A 45 7.09 -6.22 -34.55
CA ILE A 45 8.20 -5.27 -34.44
C ILE A 45 7.73 -3.86 -34.03
N GLY A 46 6.45 -3.69 -33.62
CA GLY A 46 5.90 -2.44 -33.12
C GLY A 46 5.53 -1.41 -34.18
N PHE A 47 5.45 -1.77 -35.49
CA PHE A 47 4.98 -0.89 -36.56
C PHE A 47 3.45 -0.88 -36.66
N LEU A 48 2.78 -0.60 -35.53
CA LEU A 48 1.34 -0.72 -35.37
C LEU A 48 0.49 0.09 -36.37
N PRO A 49 0.80 1.36 -36.73
CA PRO A 49 0.00 2.11 -37.71
C PRO A 49 -0.01 1.46 -39.10
N HIS A 50 1.11 0.82 -39.48
CA HIS A 50 1.22 0.12 -40.76
C HIS A 50 0.49 -1.22 -40.73
N ALA A 51 0.62 -1.96 -39.63
CA ALA A 51 -0.12 -3.19 -39.39
C ALA A 51 -1.65 -2.91 -39.41
N LYS A 52 -2.12 -1.87 -38.70
CA LYS A 52 -3.53 -1.42 -38.69
C LYS A 52 -4.05 -1.16 -40.12
N THR A 53 -3.25 -0.47 -40.95
CA THR A 53 -3.63 -0.18 -42.32
C THR A 53 -3.84 -1.44 -43.13
N ILE A 54 -3.02 -2.44 -42.97
CA ILE A 54 -3.11 -3.72 -43.67
C ILE A 54 -4.30 -4.53 -43.14
N TYR A 55 -4.43 -4.65 -41.82
CA TYR A 55 -5.53 -5.36 -41.17
C TYR A 55 -6.88 -4.83 -41.61
N LEU A 56 -7.06 -3.50 -41.71
CA LEU A 56 -8.27 -2.87 -42.23
C LEU A 56 -8.59 -3.26 -43.70
N GLN A 57 -7.56 -3.53 -44.49
CA GLN A 57 -7.77 -3.95 -45.88
C GLN A 57 -8.16 -5.42 -46.01
N VAL A 58 -7.69 -6.27 -45.07
CA VAL A 58 -7.89 -7.73 -45.15
C VAL A 58 -9.00 -8.25 -44.23
N CYS A 59 -9.58 -7.42 -43.36
CA CYS A 59 -10.54 -7.84 -42.33
C CYS A 59 -11.85 -8.45 -42.88
N GLU A 60 -12.25 -8.18 -44.12
CA GLU A 60 -13.39 -8.86 -44.74
C GLU A 60 -13.09 -10.30 -45.14
N ALA A 61 -11.81 -10.58 -45.52
CA ALA A 61 -11.38 -11.90 -45.91
C ALA A 61 -10.91 -12.75 -44.68
N TYR A 62 -10.42 -12.09 -43.66
CA TYR A 62 -9.90 -12.65 -42.42
C TYR A 62 -10.56 -11.93 -41.23
N PRO A 63 -11.77 -12.31 -40.80
CA PRO A 63 -12.50 -11.63 -39.74
C PRO A 63 -11.76 -11.68 -38.38
N GLU A 64 -10.91 -12.69 -38.15
CA GLU A 64 -10.07 -12.87 -36.95
C GLU A 64 -9.14 -11.67 -36.68
N VAL A 65 -8.70 -10.95 -37.73
CA VAL A 65 -7.82 -9.78 -37.53
C VAL A 65 -8.50 -8.61 -36.84
N ASN A 66 -9.83 -8.66 -36.66
CA ASN A 66 -10.50 -7.68 -35.80
C ASN A 66 -10.04 -7.72 -34.35
N ILE A 67 -9.50 -8.85 -33.87
CA ILE A 67 -8.85 -8.95 -32.55
C ILE A 67 -7.59 -8.08 -32.52
N ASN A 68 -6.71 -8.21 -33.52
CA ASN A 68 -5.50 -7.39 -33.63
C ASN A 68 -5.84 -5.90 -33.78
N LEU A 69 -6.87 -5.57 -34.59
CA LEU A 69 -7.36 -4.20 -34.71
C LEU A 69 -7.87 -3.64 -33.38
N ALA A 70 -8.55 -4.44 -32.59
CA ALA A 70 -9.03 -4.05 -31.27
C ALA A 70 -7.86 -3.82 -30.30
N GLN A 71 -6.86 -4.70 -30.29
CA GLN A 71 -5.66 -4.54 -29.46
C GLN A 71 -4.87 -3.27 -29.83
N ILE A 72 -4.66 -3.02 -31.13
CA ILE A 72 -4.02 -1.78 -31.60
C ILE A 72 -4.85 -0.54 -31.21
N ALA A 73 -6.18 -0.60 -31.32
CA ALA A 73 -7.04 0.51 -30.91
C ALA A 73 -6.97 0.75 -29.39
N ALA A 74 -6.87 -0.31 -28.60
CA ALA A 74 -6.69 -0.21 -27.15
C ALA A 74 -5.36 0.46 -26.76
N GLU A 75 -4.25 0.09 -27.44
CA GLU A 75 -2.95 0.75 -27.24
C GLU A 75 -2.97 2.24 -27.62
N ASP A 76 -3.78 2.60 -28.62
CA ASP A 76 -4.04 4.00 -29.03
C ASP A 76 -5.02 4.72 -28.07
N ASN A 77 -5.47 4.08 -26.99
CA ASN A 77 -6.51 4.55 -26.06
C ASN A 77 -7.86 4.83 -26.73
N ALA A 78 -8.13 4.17 -27.85
CA ALA A 78 -9.38 4.27 -28.62
C ALA A 78 -10.34 3.12 -28.27
N ILE A 79 -10.75 3.05 -27.00
CA ILE A 79 -11.49 1.91 -26.42
C ILE A 79 -12.81 1.63 -27.12
N GLU A 80 -13.57 2.67 -27.49
CA GLU A 80 -14.82 2.51 -28.24
C GLU A 80 -14.59 1.85 -29.63
N GLU A 81 -13.48 2.22 -30.29
CA GLU A 81 -13.11 1.63 -31.59
C GLU A 81 -12.70 0.15 -31.39
N ALA A 82 -12.00 -0.18 -30.30
CA ALA A 82 -11.63 -1.55 -29.96
C ALA A 82 -12.88 -2.44 -29.80
N PHE A 83 -13.88 -2.00 -29.03
CA PHE A 83 -15.15 -2.73 -28.93
C PHE A 83 -15.88 -2.87 -30.27
N MET A 84 -15.88 -1.84 -31.13
CA MET A 84 -16.47 -1.93 -32.46
C MET A 84 -15.81 -3.01 -33.34
N TYR A 85 -14.52 -3.27 -33.18
CA TYR A 85 -13.84 -4.37 -33.87
C TYR A 85 -14.26 -5.72 -33.29
N LEU A 86 -14.24 -5.86 -31.95
CA LEU A 86 -14.59 -7.12 -31.29
C LEU A 86 -16.03 -7.54 -31.54
N ASP A 87 -16.96 -6.60 -31.63
CA ASP A 87 -18.38 -6.85 -31.94
C ASP A 87 -18.62 -7.43 -33.37
N ARG A 88 -17.62 -7.37 -34.24
CA ARG A 88 -17.70 -7.99 -35.60
C ARG A 88 -17.39 -9.48 -35.56
N ILE A 89 -16.86 -10.00 -34.45
CA ILE A 89 -16.54 -11.42 -34.32
C ILE A 89 -17.80 -12.16 -33.87
N SER A 90 -18.26 -13.10 -34.71
CA SER A 90 -19.46 -13.87 -34.41
C SER A 90 -19.25 -14.83 -33.25
N GLU A 91 -20.29 -15.03 -32.45
CA GLU A 91 -20.30 -16.03 -31.37
C GLU A 91 -20.00 -17.47 -31.85
N ASP A 92 -20.31 -17.76 -33.13
CA ASP A 92 -20.04 -19.04 -33.78
C ASP A 92 -18.58 -19.16 -34.31
N SER A 93 -17.78 -18.08 -34.23
CA SER A 93 -16.38 -18.11 -34.68
C SER A 93 -15.48 -18.90 -33.76
N ALA A 94 -14.47 -19.53 -34.33
CA ALA A 94 -13.39 -20.16 -33.55
C ALA A 94 -12.60 -19.12 -32.72
N ASP A 95 -12.63 -17.86 -33.15
CA ASP A 95 -11.89 -16.75 -32.53
C ASP A 95 -12.71 -16.02 -31.46
N TYR A 96 -13.98 -16.42 -31.24
CA TYR A 96 -14.86 -15.78 -30.27
C TYR A 96 -14.31 -15.85 -28.83
N LEU A 97 -13.65 -16.98 -28.48
CA LEU A 97 -12.95 -17.11 -27.19
C LEU A 97 -11.91 -16.01 -27.01
N SER A 98 -11.06 -15.81 -28.02
CA SER A 98 -10.03 -14.76 -27.98
C SER A 98 -10.64 -13.36 -27.90
N ALA A 99 -11.75 -13.13 -28.60
CA ALA A 99 -12.48 -11.87 -28.52
C ALA A 99 -13.03 -11.62 -27.11
N LEU A 100 -13.60 -12.63 -26.44
CA LEU A 100 -14.07 -12.53 -25.06
C LEU A 100 -12.96 -12.18 -24.06
N LEU A 101 -11.77 -12.76 -24.25
CA LEU A 101 -10.63 -12.44 -23.38
C LEU A 101 -10.19 -10.98 -23.55
N VAL A 102 -10.05 -10.51 -24.79
CA VAL A 102 -9.72 -9.10 -25.06
C VAL A 102 -10.82 -8.15 -24.55
N MET A 103 -12.12 -8.52 -24.74
CA MET A 103 -13.21 -7.73 -24.15
C MET A 103 -13.11 -7.66 -22.63
N ALA A 104 -12.78 -8.76 -21.96
CA ALA A 104 -12.64 -8.78 -20.53
C ALA A 104 -11.51 -7.84 -20.05
N ASP A 105 -10.35 -7.90 -20.70
CA ASP A 105 -9.22 -7.02 -20.40
C ASP A 105 -9.60 -5.54 -20.58
N LEU A 106 -10.30 -5.21 -21.67
CA LEU A 106 -10.75 -3.84 -21.93
C LEU A 106 -11.76 -3.34 -20.90
N TYR A 107 -12.75 -4.18 -20.52
CA TYR A 107 -13.71 -3.80 -19.48
C TYR A 107 -13.05 -3.61 -18.13
N ASP A 108 -12.05 -4.42 -17.78
CA ASP A 108 -11.31 -4.26 -16.54
C ASP A 108 -10.47 -2.99 -16.52
N LEU A 109 -9.79 -2.66 -17.64
CA LEU A 109 -9.06 -1.40 -17.81
C LEU A 109 -9.95 -0.16 -17.65
N GLU A 110 -11.21 -0.24 -18.09
CA GLU A 110 -12.22 0.82 -17.90
C GLU A 110 -12.85 0.83 -16.49
N GLY A 111 -12.42 -0.06 -15.58
CA GLY A 111 -12.98 -0.19 -14.24
C GLY A 111 -14.36 -0.86 -14.19
N LEU A 112 -14.78 -1.50 -15.27
CA LEU A 112 -16.02 -2.26 -15.37
C LEU A 112 -15.78 -3.74 -15.09
N THR A 113 -15.15 -4.02 -13.97
CA THR A 113 -14.65 -5.36 -13.57
C THR A 113 -15.77 -6.40 -13.47
N ASP A 114 -17.00 -6.01 -13.09
CA ASP A 114 -18.16 -6.91 -13.11
C ASP A 114 -18.50 -7.39 -14.53
N VAL A 115 -18.39 -6.51 -15.54
CA VAL A 115 -18.64 -6.86 -16.94
C VAL A 115 -17.49 -7.74 -17.48
N ALA A 116 -16.25 -7.43 -17.11
CA ALA A 116 -15.09 -8.27 -17.41
C ALA A 116 -15.29 -9.70 -16.89
N ARG A 117 -15.77 -9.84 -15.65
CA ARG A 117 -16.14 -11.13 -15.06
C ARG A 117 -17.17 -11.89 -15.90
N GLU A 118 -18.23 -11.23 -16.35
CA GLU A 118 -19.24 -11.87 -17.20
C GLU A 118 -18.64 -12.40 -18.51
N LYS A 119 -17.71 -11.65 -19.12
CA LYS A 119 -17.03 -12.09 -20.34
C LYS A 119 -16.13 -13.31 -20.07
N LEU A 120 -15.41 -13.32 -18.97
CA LEU A 120 -14.58 -14.47 -18.59
C LEU A 120 -15.40 -15.68 -18.18
N LEU A 121 -16.57 -15.52 -17.59
CA LEU A 121 -17.50 -16.63 -17.36
C LEU A 121 -17.97 -17.25 -18.67
N GLN A 122 -18.34 -16.42 -19.66
CA GLN A 122 -18.68 -16.90 -21.01
C GLN A 122 -17.49 -17.62 -21.66
N ALA A 123 -16.28 -17.06 -21.52
CA ALA A 123 -15.06 -17.71 -22.02
C ALA A 123 -14.81 -19.08 -21.34
N ALA A 124 -15.03 -19.18 -20.02
CA ALA A 124 -14.87 -20.41 -19.26
C ALA A 124 -15.93 -21.48 -19.58
N GLU A 125 -17.09 -21.10 -20.10
CA GLU A 125 -18.09 -22.05 -20.65
C GLU A 125 -17.61 -22.66 -21.98
N LEU A 126 -16.86 -21.88 -22.77
CA LEU A 126 -16.35 -22.33 -24.08
C LEU A 126 -15.04 -23.11 -23.97
N SER A 127 -14.19 -22.74 -23.01
CA SER A 127 -12.87 -23.34 -22.85
C SER A 127 -12.48 -23.50 -21.37
N GLN A 128 -11.87 -24.64 -21.05
CA GLN A 128 -11.30 -24.92 -19.75
C GLN A 128 -9.76 -24.76 -19.76
N GLU A 129 -9.24 -24.01 -20.71
CA GLU A 129 -7.80 -23.75 -20.78
C GLU A 129 -7.30 -23.03 -19.53
N PRO A 130 -6.12 -23.39 -19.03
CA PRO A 130 -5.59 -22.82 -17.78
C PRO A 130 -5.56 -21.28 -17.75
N ILE A 131 -5.27 -20.64 -18.88
CA ILE A 131 -5.19 -19.18 -18.96
C ILE A 131 -6.55 -18.51 -18.78
N VAL A 132 -7.63 -19.12 -19.27
CA VAL A 132 -9.00 -18.61 -19.12
C VAL A 132 -9.43 -18.69 -17.64
N ILE A 133 -9.16 -19.83 -16.99
CA ILE A 133 -9.48 -20.04 -15.57
C ILE A 133 -8.64 -19.09 -14.71
N PHE A 134 -7.37 -18.87 -15.09
CA PHE A 134 -6.48 -17.95 -14.40
C PHE A 134 -7.00 -16.50 -14.51
N GLY A 135 -7.39 -16.04 -15.71
CA GLY A 135 -7.99 -14.74 -15.91
C GLY A 135 -9.24 -14.51 -15.05
N LEU A 136 -10.14 -15.51 -15.01
CA LEU A 136 -11.32 -15.46 -14.15
C LEU A 136 -10.94 -15.35 -12.67
N ALA A 137 -9.91 -16.09 -12.22
CA ALA A 137 -9.45 -16.02 -10.83
C ALA A 137 -8.86 -14.65 -10.48
N GLU A 138 -8.12 -14.00 -11.40
CA GLU A 138 -7.59 -12.64 -11.19
C GLU A 138 -8.73 -11.61 -11.08
N ILE A 139 -9.75 -11.70 -11.92
CA ILE A 139 -10.94 -10.84 -11.83
C ILE A 139 -11.74 -11.07 -10.53
N GLU A 140 -11.89 -12.33 -10.09
CA GLU A 140 -12.53 -12.60 -8.79
C GLU A 140 -11.70 -11.99 -7.63
N MET A 141 -10.37 -11.97 -7.72
CA MET A 141 -9.50 -11.28 -6.76
C MET A 141 -9.74 -9.77 -6.77
N SER A 142 -9.84 -9.15 -7.95
CA SER A 142 -10.08 -7.71 -8.10
C SER A 142 -11.46 -7.29 -7.56
N LEU A 143 -12.45 -8.16 -7.64
CA LEU A 143 -13.80 -7.97 -7.08
C LEU A 143 -13.91 -8.33 -5.59
N GLU A 144 -12.81 -8.68 -4.95
CA GLU A 144 -12.78 -9.14 -3.55
C GLU A 144 -13.58 -10.42 -3.29
N HIS A 145 -13.90 -11.18 -4.34
CA HIS A 145 -14.53 -12.49 -4.26
C HIS A 145 -13.49 -13.57 -3.93
N PHE A 146 -12.79 -13.42 -2.81
CA PHE A 146 -11.61 -14.22 -2.48
C PHE A 146 -11.87 -15.73 -2.41
N SER A 147 -13.06 -16.13 -1.99
CA SER A 147 -13.42 -17.56 -1.92
C SER A 147 -13.53 -18.18 -3.30
N GLU A 148 -14.17 -17.50 -4.23
CA GLU A 148 -14.32 -17.87 -5.63
C GLU A 148 -12.98 -17.87 -6.34
N ALA A 149 -12.15 -16.87 -6.09
CA ALA A 149 -10.78 -16.80 -6.63
C ALA A 149 -9.95 -18.02 -6.21
N ILE A 150 -9.98 -18.39 -4.92
CA ILE A 150 -9.29 -19.58 -4.41
C ILE A 150 -9.78 -20.86 -5.12
N GLU A 151 -11.10 -21.00 -5.34
CA GLU A 151 -11.66 -22.16 -6.05
C GLU A 151 -11.13 -22.27 -7.49
N GLN A 152 -11.01 -21.13 -8.20
CA GLN A 152 -10.47 -21.13 -9.55
C GLN A 152 -8.97 -21.43 -9.57
N TYR A 153 -8.16 -20.75 -8.74
CA TYR A 153 -6.72 -21.02 -8.65
C TYR A 153 -6.41 -22.46 -8.26
N ALA A 154 -7.19 -23.05 -7.36
CA ALA A 154 -7.01 -24.44 -6.92
C ALA A 154 -7.21 -25.50 -8.03
N ARG A 155 -7.86 -25.14 -9.13
CA ARG A 155 -8.03 -26.00 -10.32
C ARG A 155 -6.79 -26.02 -11.23
N LEU A 156 -5.86 -25.09 -11.03
CA LEU A 156 -4.72 -24.84 -11.90
C LEU A 156 -3.46 -25.54 -11.39
N ASP A 157 -2.64 -26.01 -12.32
CA ASP A 157 -1.28 -26.43 -12.01
C ASP A 157 -0.39 -25.19 -11.84
N ASN A 158 0.13 -24.98 -10.62
CA ASN A 158 0.92 -23.81 -10.30
C ASN A 158 2.16 -23.64 -11.18
N ARG A 159 2.86 -24.75 -11.49
CA ARG A 159 4.09 -24.67 -12.30
C ARG A 159 3.77 -24.25 -13.73
N HIS A 160 2.70 -24.81 -14.28
CA HIS A 160 2.27 -24.46 -15.63
C HIS A 160 1.85 -23.00 -15.75
N ILE A 161 1.08 -22.47 -14.79
CA ILE A 161 0.70 -21.04 -14.77
C ILE A 161 1.93 -20.15 -14.56
N LEU A 162 2.83 -20.52 -13.66
CA LEU A 162 4.06 -19.78 -13.44
C LEU A 162 4.92 -19.66 -14.71
N GLU A 163 5.04 -20.76 -15.48
CA GLU A 163 5.75 -20.76 -16.76
C GLU A 163 5.07 -19.89 -17.82
N LEU A 164 3.72 -19.82 -17.83
CA LEU A 164 2.95 -19.04 -18.81
C LEU A 164 2.88 -17.53 -18.47
N THR A 165 2.74 -17.21 -17.19
CA THR A 165 2.38 -15.84 -16.75
C THR A 165 3.44 -15.19 -15.87
N GLY A 166 4.38 -15.95 -15.33
CA GLY A 166 5.30 -15.48 -14.29
C GLY A 166 4.65 -15.33 -12.92
N ILE A 167 3.39 -15.78 -12.73
CA ILE A 167 2.63 -15.59 -11.49
C ILE A 167 2.38 -16.94 -10.81
N SER A 168 2.65 -17.03 -9.51
CA SER A 168 2.38 -18.22 -8.71
C SER A 168 0.93 -18.25 -8.23
N THR A 169 0.17 -19.30 -8.58
CA THR A 169 -1.17 -19.52 -8.05
C THR A 169 -1.15 -19.74 -6.53
N TYR A 170 -0.07 -20.29 -5.97
CA TYR A 170 0.08 -20.46 -4.53
C TYR A 170 0.22 -19.12 -3.82
N GLN A 171 0.96 -18.16 -4.39
CA GLN A 171 1.03 -16.80 -3.88
C GLN A 171 -0.36 -16.16 -3.88
N ARG A 172 -1.09 -16.24 -5.00
CA ARG A 172 -2.46 -15.70 -5.12
C ARG A 172 -3.43 -16.31 -4.11
N ILE A 173 -3.40 -17.63 -3.93
CA ILE A 173 -4.21 -18.33 -2.93
C ILE A 173 -3.83 -17.86 -1.51
N GLY A 174 -2.55 -17.76 -1.22
CA GLY A 174 -2.05 -17.26 0.07
C GLY A 174 -2.55 -15.86 0.37
N ARG A 175 -2.45 -14.94 -0.60
CA ARG A 175 -2.96 -13.57 -0.51
C ARG A 175 -4.49 -13.55 -0.30
N ALA A 176 -5.24 -14.35 -1.04
CA ALA A 176 -6.69 -14.45 -0.89
C ALA A 176 -7.10 -14.97 0.51
N TYR A 177 -6.37 -15.95 1.05
CA TYR A 177 -6.59 -16.41 2.43
C TYR A 177 -6.26 -15.33 3.47
N ALA A 178 -5.23 -14.51 3.24
CA ALA A 178 -4.92 -13.40 4.13
C ALA A 178 -6.05 -12.37 4.18
N TYR A 179 -6.61 -11.99 3.02
CA TYR A 179 -7.78 -11.11 2.96
C TYR A 179 -9.02 -11.69 3.66
N LEU A 180 -9.18 -13.01 3.64
CA LEU A 180 -10.26 -13.71 4.40
C LEU A 180 -9.96 -13.84 5.89
N GLY A 181 -8.83 -13.34 6.39
CA GLY A 181 -8.38 -13.51 7.78
C GLY A 181 -7.99 -14.93 8.16
N LYS A 182 -7.78 -15.81 7.18
CA LYS A 182 -7.35 -17.21 7.37
C LYS A 182 -5.82 -17.31 7.34
N PHE A 183 -5.16 -16.69 8.29
CA PHE A 183 -3.72 -16.46 8.27
C PHE A 183 -2.86 -17.73 8.27
N GLU A 184 -3.28 -18.80 8.97
CA GLU A 184 -2.54 -20.08 8.95
C GLU A 184 -2.51 -20.68 7.55
N ALA A 185 -3.64 -20.64 6.83
CA ALA A 185 -3.68 -21.09 5.44
C ALA A 185 -2.87 -20.17 4.51
N ALA A 186 -2.94 -18.86 4.73
CA ALA A 186 -2.14 -17.89 3.98
C ALA A 186 -0.64 -18.19 4.09
N VAL A 187 -0.14 -18.36 5.31
CA VAL A 187 1.26 -18.72 5.57
C VAL A 187 1.65 -20.01 4.87
N GLU A 188 0.82 -21.08 4.97
CA GLU A 188 1.09 -22.37 4.32
C GLU A 188 1.25 -22.23 2.80
N PHE A 189 0.36 -21.46 2.15
CA PHE A 189 0.41 -21.30 0.70
C PHE A 189 1.55 -20.39 0.24
N LEU A 190 1.86 -19.31 0.97
CA LEU A 190 3.00 -18.45 0.67
C LEU A 190 4.33 -19.19 0.87
N GLU A 191 4.46 -20.02 1.92
CA GLU A 191 5.64 -20.88 2.10
C GLU A 191 5.78 -21.89 0.95
N LYS A 192 4.67 -22.48 0.45
CA LYS A 192 4.69 -23.36 -0.74
C LYS A 192 5.15 -22.62 -1.99
N ALA A 193 4.73 -21.38 -2.20
CA ALA A 193 5.18 -20.54 -3.32
C ALA A 193 6.70 -20.37 -3.27
N LEU A 194 7.25 -20.00 -2.12
CA LEU A 194 8.69 -19.77 -1.92
C LEU A 194 9.56 -21.02 -2.04
N VAL A 195 9.00 -22.21 -1.79
CA VAL A 195 9.71 -23.50 -2.04
C VAL A 195 9.91 -23.72 -3.54
N ILE A 196 9.00 -23.23 -4.39
CA ILE A 196 9.07 -23.40 -5.84
C ILE A 196 9.98 -22.35 -6.47
N GLU A 197 9.76 -21.10 -6.11
CA GLU A 197 10.53 -19.97 -6.61
C GLU A 197 10.61 -18.86 -5.55
N TYR A 198 11.81 -18.31 -5.39
CA TYR A 198 12.01 -17.16 -4.51
C TYR A 198 11.44 -15.91 -5.18
N ASP A 199 10.61 -15.18 -4.44
CA ASP A 199 10.03 -13.91 -4.86
C ASP A 199 10.01 -12.92 -3.68
N ASP A 200 10.55 -11.73 -3.90
CA ASP A 200 10.69 -10.70 -2.85
C ASP A 200 9.35 -10.25 -2.28
N GLU A 201 8.34 -10.08 -3.13
CA GLU A 201 7.00 -9.67 -2.69
C GLU A 201 6.36 -10.76 -1.83
N THR A 202 6.46 -12.02 -2.24
CA THR A 202 5.94 -13.15 -1.46
C THR A 202 6.62 -13.25 -0.09
N VAL A 203 7.94 -13.05 -0.02
CA VAL A 203 8.68 -13.04 1.26
C VAL A 203 8.22 -11.90 2.14
N PHE A 204 8.04 -10.70 1.57
CA PHE A 204 7.56 -9.54 2.30
C PHE A 204 6.14 -9.74 2.84
N GLU A 205 5.21 -10.22 2.01
CA GLU A 205 3.84 -10.52 2.42
C GLU A 205 3.79 -11.55 3.55
N LEU A 206 4.55 -12.63 3.42
CA LEU A 206 4.65 -13.66 4.45
C LEU A 206 5.19 -13.11 5.78
N ALA A 207 6.25 -12.29 5.71
CA ALA A 207 6.82 -11.66 6.88
C ALA A 207 5.83 -10.68 7.55
N ALA A 208 5.10 -9.90 6.77
CA ALA A 208 4.08 -8.97 7.26
C ALA A 208 2.92 -9.70 7.95
N ILE A 209 2.38 -10.76 7.33
CA ILE A 209 1.34 -11.58 7.94
C ILE A 209 1.81 -12.19 9.27
N LEU A 210 3.02 -12.71 9.31
CA LEU A 210 3.59 -13.28 10.54
C LEU A 210 3.79 -12.22 11.64
N TYR A 211 4.17 -10.99 11.25
CA TYR A 211 4.26 -9.85 12.16
C TYR A 211 2.89 -9.51 12.75
N ASP A 212 1.85 -9.40 11.93
CA ASP A 212 0.48 -9.10 12.36
C ASP A 212 -0.10 -10.19 13.28
N GLN A 213 0.36 -11.44 13.11
CA GLN A 213 0.02 -12.56 13.99
C GLN A 213 0.90 -12.63 15.25
N ALA A 214 1.69 -11.61 15.55
CA ALA A 214 2.65 -11.57 16.65
C ALA A 214 3.66 -12.75 16.65
N ALA A 215 3.87 -13.39 15.49
CA ALA A 215 4.87 -14.44 15.31
C ALA A 215 6.24 -13.83 14.95
N TYR A 216 6.69 -12.87 15.76
CA TYR A 216 7.83 -11.99 15.46
C TYR A 216 9.12 -12.73 15.11
N GLN A 217 9.41 -13.85 15.77
CA GLN A 217 10.63 -14.64 15.50
C GLN A 217 10.64 -15.17 14.06
N LYS A 218 9.49 -15.67 13.58
CA LYS A 218 9.35 -16.14 12.21
C LYS A 218 9.35 -14.98 11.22
N ALA A 219 8.64 -13.90 11.52
CA ALA A 219 8.63 -12.69 10.70
C ALA A 219 10.07 -12.17 10.49
N ASN A 220 10.87 -12.09 11.56
CA ASN A 220 12.26 -11.65 11.52
C ASN A 220 13.15 -12.55 10.64
N LEU A 221 12.88 -13.85 10.52
CA LEU A 221 13.63 -14.73 9.62
C LEU A 221 13.36 -14.36 8.15
N TYR A 222 12.11 -14.14 7.78
CA TYR A 222 11.75 -13.77 6.40
C TYR A 222 12.18 -12.33 6.07
N PHE A 223 11.99 -11.37 6.96
CA PHE A 223 12.52 -10.02 6.76
C PHE A 223 14.05 -10.02 6.58
N LYS A 224 14.77 -10.84 7.37
CA LYS A 224 16.22 -10.97 7.23
C LYS A 224 16.62 -11.65 5.93
N GLN A 225 15.81 -12.61 5.45
CA GLN A 225 16.01 -13.22 4.14
C GLN A 225 15.85 -12.17 3.04
N LEU A 226 14.78 -11.36 3.08
CA LEU A 226 14.53 -10.28 2.14
C LEU A 226 15.69 -9.26 2.13
N GLU A 227 16.10 -8.76 3.29
CA GLU A 227 17.23 -7.84 3.43
C GLU A 227 18.52 -8.41 2.80
N THR A 228 18.72 -9.73 2.93
CA THR A 228 19.93 -10.38 2.42
C THR A 228 19.89 -10.57 0.91
N MET A 229 18.73 -10.89 0.34
CA MET A 229 18.54 -11.17 -1.08
C MET A 229 18.34 -9.90 -1.89
N ASN A 230 17.60 -8.93 -1.35
CA ASN A 230 17.32 -7.64 -1.98
C ASN A 230 17.26 -6.53 -0.93
N ALA A 231 18.42 -5.99 -0.58
CA ALA A 231 18.51 -4.88 0.37
C ALA A 231 17.87 -3.58 -0.14
N ASP A 232 17.57 -3.47 -1.42
CA ASP A 232 16.96 -2.29 -2.04
C ASP A 232 15.43 -2.40 -2.16
N PHE A 233 14.83 -3.53 -1.74
CA PHE A 233 13.39 -3.66 -1.66
C PHE A 233 12.81 -2.53 -0.79
N LEU A 234 11.74 -1.89 -1.24
CA LEU A 234 11.20 -0.70 -0.59
C LEU A 234 10.18 -1.06 0.50
N GLY A 235 10.28 -0.40 1.63
CA GLY A 235 9.24 -0.41 2.66
C GLY A 235 9.33 -1.55 3.69
N TYR A 236 10.32 -2.44 3.59
CA TYR A 236 10.47 -3.52 4.58
C TYR A 236 11.07 -3.04 5.91
N GLU A 237 11.78 -1.93 5.92
CA GLU A 237 12.53 -1.46 7.09
C GLU A 237 11.61 -1.13 8.26
N TYR A 238 10.46 -0.53 7.99
CA TYR A 238 9.52 -0.16 9.05
C TYR A 238 8.91 -1.38 9.75
N PRO A 239 8.20 -2.32 9.08
CA PRO A 239 7.63 -3.48 9.73
C PRO A 239 8.69 -4.42 10.32
N TYR A 240 9.86 -4.54 9.69
CA TYR A 240 10.95 -5.34 10.25
C TYR A 240 11.50 -4.73 11.55
N ALA A 241 11.70 -3.41 11.59
CA ALA A 241 12.16 -2.74 12.81
C ALA A 241 11.13 -2.85 13.95
N MET A 242 9.84 -2.71 13.61
CA MET A 242 8.77 -2.93 14.59
C MET A 242 8.77 -4.37 15.11
N SER A 243 8.95 -5.36 14.25
CA SER A 243 9.04 -6.77 14.66
C SER A 243 10.26 -7.05 15.56
N LEU A 244 11.41 -6.43 15.27
CA LEU A 244 12.59 -6.51 16.12
C LEU A 244 12.36 -5.84 17.49
N ARG A 245 11.68 -4.71 17.52
CA ARG A 245 11.30 -3.99 18.74
C ARG A 245 10.43 -4.84 19.65
N GLU A 246 9.43 -5.53 19.11
CA GLU A 246 8.56 -6.44 19.88
C GLU A 246 9.34 -7.62 20.48
N GLU A 247 10.47 -8.00 19.89
CA GLU A 247 11.42 -8.96 20.46
C GLU A 247 12.46 -8.33 21.41
N HIS A 248 12.28 -7.07 21.80
CA HIS A 248 13.23 -6.33 22.63
C HIS A 248 14.64 -6.18 22.03
N ARG A 249 14.76 -6.21 20.71
CA ARG A 249 16.00 -6.02 19.94
C ARG A 249 16.09 -4.57 19.44
N THR A 250 15.85 -3.62 20.34
CA THR A 250 15.69 -2.19 20.03
C THR A 250 16.91 -1.59 19.33
N GLU A 251 18.14 -2.00 19.70
CA GLU A 251 19.36 -1.52 19.03
C GLU A 251 19.46 -1.98 17.57
N GLU A 252 19.00 -3.19 17.27
CA GLU A 252 19.00 -3.71 15.91
C GLU A 252 17.91 -3.02 15.08
N ALA A 253 16.74 -2.80 15.67
CA ALA A 253 15.66 -2.03 15.07
C ALA A 253 16.13 -0.62 14.69
N LEU A 254 16.81 0.10 15.59
CA LEU A 254 17.33 1.44 15.32
C LEU A 254 18.36 1.44 14.18
N ARG A 255 19.28 0.46 14.15
CA ARG A 255 20.26 0.33 13.05
C ARG A 255 19.57 0.11 11.71
N LEU A 256 18.53 -0.70 11.67
CA LEU A 256 17.74 -0.96 10.44
C LEU A 256 17.00 0.30 9.97
N VAL A 257 16.35 1.02 10.89
CA VAL A 257 15.70 2.30 10.57
C VAL A 257 16.70 3.31 10.04
N GLN A 258 17.91 3.38 10.63
CA GLN A 258 18.99 4.23 10.12
C GLN A 258 19.46 3.82 8.72
N GLN A 259 19.37 2.53 8.35
CA GLN A 259 19.63 2.10 6.96
C GLN A 259 18.53 2.60 6.01
N GLY A 260 17.25 2.47 6.38
CA GLY A 260 16.15 3.03 5.62
C GLY A 260 16.27 4.54 5.41
N LEU A 261 16.63 5.28 6.48
CA LEU A 261 16.86 6.73 6.41
C LEU A 261 18.07 7.14 5.56
N ARG A 262 19.02 6.24 5.27
CA ARG A 262 20.08 6.49 4.28
C ARG A 262 19.58 6.37 2.84
N LYS A 263 18.56 5.55 2.60
CA LYS A 263 17.89 5.43 1.28
C LYS A 263 16.91 6.58 1.06
N ASN A 264 16.09 6.89 2.05
CA ASN A 264 15.14 8.00 2.04
C ASN A 264 15.26 8.81 3.34
N ALA A 265 16.01 9.90 3.29
CA ALA A 265 16.26 10.77 4.44
C ALA A 265 15.01 11.55 4.92
N PHE A 266 13.96 11.60 4.09
CA PHE A 266 12.74 12.36 4.31
C PHE A 266 11.54 11.46 4.65
N ASP A 267 11.76 10.21 5.02
CA ASP A 267 10.72 9.30 5.45
C ASP A 267 10.26 9.64 6.86
N ALA A 268 9.09 10.28 6.96
CA ALA A 268 8.53 10.74 8.22
C ALA A 268 8.23 9.57 9.19
N GLN A 269 7.75 8.43 8.68
CA GLN A 269 7.47 7.26 9.52
C GLN A 269 8.73 6.66 10.12
N LEU A 270 9.78 6.53 9.32
CA LEU A 270 11.07 6.04 9.82
C LEU A 270 11.73 7.04 10.80
N LEU A 271 11.57 8.36 10.58
CA LEU A 271 12.07 9.37 11.51
C LEU A 271 11.36 9.31 12.87
N LEU A 272 10.04 9.16 12.87
CA LEU A 272 9.25 8.99 14.10
C LEU A 272 9.61 7.69 14.83
N LEU A 273 9.78 6.60 14.09
CA LEU A 273 10.20 5.33 14.67
C LEU A 273 11.63 5.41 15.24
N ALA A 274 12.57 6.06 14.52
CA ALA A 274 13.93 6.27 15.01
C ALA A 274 13.95 7.07 16.32
N SER A 275 13.13 8.10 16.42
CA SER A 275 12.96 8.88 17.64
C SER A 275 12.48 8.02 18.80
N GLN A 276 11.45 7.20 18.56
CA GLN A 276 10.91 6.31 19.60
C GLN A 276 11.95 5.29 20.07
N LEU A 277 12.65 4.64 19.14
CA LEU A 277 13.67 3.64 19.44
C LEU A 277 14.87 4.27 20.19
N ALA A 278 15.29 5.49 19.80
CA ALA A 278 16.33 6.23 20.50
C ALA A 278 15.91 6.56 21.94
N PHE A 279 14.66 7.00 22.13
CA PHE A 279 14.12 7.26 23.48
C PHE A 279 14.09 6.01 24.36
N GLU A 280 13.65 4.86 23.82
CA GLU A 280 13.66 3.56 24.52
C GLU A 280 15.08 3.12 24.91
N LEU A 281 16.09 3.53 24.14
CA LEU A 281 17.51 3.32 24.45
C LEU A 281 18.11 4.38 25.38
N HIS A 282 17.30 5.27 25.94
CA HIS A 282 17.71 6.39 26.78
C HIS A 282 18.61 7.43 26.08
N ASP A 283 18.56 7.48 24.74
CA ASP A 283 19.23 8.51 23.94
C ASP A 283 18.23 9.64 23.60
N SER A 284 17.95 10.49 24.61
CA SER A 284 17.04 11.61 24.45
C SER A 284 17.55 12.63 23.41
N ALA A 285 18.86 12.79 23.27
CA ALA A 285 19.44 13.71 22.29
C ALA A 285 19.26 13.19 20.86
N GLY A 286 19.46 11.90 20.64
CA GLY A 286 19.17 11.24 19.37
C GLY A 286 17.66 11.31 19.03
N SER A 287 16.80 11.05 20.00
CA SER A 287 15.34 11.17 19.86
C SER A 287 14.93 12.57 19.40
N GLU A 288 15.46 13.61 20.05
CA GLU A 288 15.21 15.02 19.65
C GLU A 288 15.64 15.29 18.21
N GLN A 289 16.84 14.85 17.81
CA GLN A 289 17.34 15.08 16.46
C GLN A 289 16.42 14.44 15.39
N TYR A 290 15.91 13.25 15.62
CA TYR A 290 14.98 12.61 14.69
C TYR A 290 13.64 13.33 14.63
N LEU A 291 13.11 13.82 15.77
CA LEU A 291 11.85 14.58 15.80
C LEU A 291 11.99 15.93 15.08
N LEU A 292 13.11 16.63 15.27
CA LEU A 292 13.35 17.90 14.57
C LEU A 292 13.44 17.68 13.04
N ARG A 293 14.07 16.60 12.60
CA ARG A 293 14.07 16.22 11.18
C ARG A 293 12.66 15.83 10.70
N ALA A 294 11.89 15.11 11.51
CA ALA A 294 10.51 14.77 11.16
C ALA A 294 9.65 16.03 10.99
N LYS A 295 9.85 17.06 11.83
CA LYS A 295 9.16 18.33 11.72
C LYS A 295 9.43 19.08 10.41
N GLU A 296 10.61 18.94 9.82
CA GLU A 296 10.98 19.56 8.54
C GLU A 296 10.27 18.91 7.33
N VAL A 297 9.83 17.65 7.46
CA VAL A 297 9.29 16.86 6.34
C VAL A 297 7.82 16.48 6.51
N ALA A 298 7.26 16.56 7.69
CA ALA A 298 5.87 16.20 7.96
C ALA A 298 4.90 17.23 7.36
N VAL A 299 3.86 16.73 6.69
CA VAL A 299 2.75 17.56 6.17
C VAL A 299 1.83 17.97 7.32
N ASP A 300 1.66 17.08 8.31
CA ASP A 300 0.97 17.32 9.58
C ASP A 300 1.99 17.13 10.70
N ASP A 301 2.27 18.22 11.41
CA ASP A 301 3.29 18.24 12.46
C ASP A 301 2.71 18.04 13.88
N GLU A 302 1.40 17.90 14.05
CA GLU A 302 0.77 17.74 15.37
C GLU A 302 1.34 16.56 16.17
N GLU A 303 1.54 15.40 15.54
CA GLU A 303 2.15 14.24 16.21
C GLU A 303 3.60 14.52 16.60
N VAL A 304 4.36 15.16 15.71
CA VAL A 304 5.75 15.53 15.98
C VAL A 304 5.84 16.51 17.14
N ILE A 305 4.98 17.53 17.17
CA ILE A 305 4.93 18.53 18.24
C ILE A 305 4.52 17.86 19.56
N MET A 306 3.55 16.97 19.55
CA MET A 306 3.14 16.20 20.72
C MET A 306 4.32 15.40 21.29
N ARG A 307 5.06 14.68 20.44
CA ARG A 307 6.23 13.89 20.85
C ARG A 307 7.38 14.80 21.35
N LEU A 308 7.64 15.94 20.69
CA LEU A 308 8.62 16.92 21.16
C LEU A 308 8.24 17.52 22.51
N SER A 309 6.97 17.88 22.69
CA SER A 309 6.50 18.46 23.97
C SER A 309 6.65 17.45 25.13
N SER A 310 6.37 16.16 24.86
CA SER A 310 6.56 15.09 25.86
C SER A 310 8.04 14.88 26.18
N LEU A 311 8.90 14.81 25.14
CA LEU A 311 10.34 14.65 25.31
C LEU A 311 10.96 15.81 26.10
N TYR A 312 10.61 17.06 25.77
CA TYR A 312 11.13 18.23 26.48
C TYR A 312 10.62 18.28 27.92
N LEU A 313 9.38 17.85 28.17
CA LEU A 313 8.84 17.76 29.53
C LEU A 313 9.63 16.74 30.37
N ASP A 314 9.91 15.56 29.83
CA ASP A 314 10.73 14.50 30.49
C ASP A 314 12.18 14.96 30.75
N MET A 315 12.70 15.84 29.89
CA MET A 315 14.03 16.46 30.06
C MET A 315 14.03 17.69 30.96
N GLU A 316 12.88 18.07 31.55
CA GLU A 316 12.69 19.29 32.35
C GLU A 316 13.06 20.60 31.60
N ARG A 317 12.94 20.58 30.26
CA ARG A 317 13.21 21.73 29.37
C ARG A 317 11.92 22.51 29.12
N PHE A 318 11.37 23.09 30.17
CA PHE A 318 10.03 23.71 30.17
C PHE A 318 9.90 24.90 29.24
N GLU A 319 10.96 25.70 29.08
CA GLU A 319 10.96 26.84 28.16
C GLU A 319 10.79 26.38 26.70
N GLU A 320 11.41 25.26 26.33
CA GLU A 320 11.28 24.68 24.99
C GLU A 320 9.89 24.07 24.76
N VAL A 321 9.26 23.49 25.81
CA VAL A 321 7.86 23.05 25.70
C VAL A 321 6.95 24.24 25.39
N ILE A 322 7.13 25.35 26.09
CA ILE A 322 6.33 26.59 25.85
C ILE A 322 6.63 27.19 24.48
N ALA A 323 7.89 27.10 24.00
CA ALA A 323 8.25 27.59 22.68
C ALA A 323 7.57 26.81 21.53
N LEU A 324 6.99 25.64 21.80
CA LEU A 324 6.16 24.91 20.83
C LEU A 324 4.72 25.48 20.75
N GLU A 325 4.30 26.34 21.69
CA GLU A 325 2.95 26.92 21.71
C GLU A 325 2.73 27.84 20.50
N HIS A 326 1.70 27.56 19.71
CA HIS A 326 1.23 28.40 18.62
C HIS A 326 -0.31 28.29 18.49
N GLU A 327 -0.95 29.23 17.80
CA GLU A 327 -2.40 29.35 17.74
C GLU A 327 -3.12 28.13 17.09
N GLU A 328 -2.41 27.35 16.29
CA GLU A 328 -2.97 26.22 15.52
C GLU A 328 -2.88 24.88 16.24
N ILE A 329 -2.28 24.80 17.45
CA ILE A 329 -2.24 23.56 18.22
C ILE A 329 -3.64 23.18 18.69
N ASP A 330 -4.12 22.02 18.22
CA ASP A 330 -5.40 21.46 18.67
C ASP A 330 -5.25 20.16 19.48
N HIS A 331 -4.12 19.49 19.38
CA HIS A 331 -3.85 18.23 20.08
C HIS A 331 -3.86 18.39 21.61
N VAL A 332 -4.78 17.70 22.27
CA VAL A 332 -5.08 17.86 23.71
C VAL A 332 -3.89 17.55 24.61
N LEU A 333 -3.13 16.49 24.31
CA LEU A 333 -1.93 16.13 25.11
C LEU A 333 -0.82 17.17 24.99
N THR A 334 -0.66 17.80 23.82
CA THR A 334 0.31 18.88 23.64
C THR A 334 -0.08 20.09 24.50
N LYS A 335 -1.36 20.49 24.48
CA LYS A 335 -1.90 21.55 25.38
C LYS A 335 -1.64 21.22 26.85
N TRP A 336 -1.85 19.97 27.25
CA TRP A 336 -1.61 19.55 28.62
C TRP A 336 -0.11 19.60 29.00
N ASN A 337 0.78 19.15 28.11
CA ASN A 337 2.23 19.26 28.32
C ASN A 337 2.67 20.73 28.49
N ILE A 338 2.13 21.63 27.67
CA ILE A 338 2.37 23.07 27.78
C ILE A 338 1.85 23.60 29.13
N ALA A 339 0.67 23.17 29.58
CA ALA A 339 0.14 23.56 30.88
C ALA A 339 1.03 23.08 32.04
N LYS A 340 1.54 21.84 32.00
CA LYS A 340 2.53 21.30 32.96
C LYS A 340 3.82 22.15 32.98
N ALA A 341 4.32 22.53 31.79
CA ALA A 341 5.51 23.37 31.68
C ALA A 341 5.25 24.79 32.30
N TYR A 342 4.08 25.38 32.07
CA TYR A 342 3.72 26.62 32.73
C TYR A 342 3.63 26.48 34.25
N GLN A 343 3.12 25.37 34.79
CA GLN A 343 3.13 25.12 36.23
C GLN A 343 4.56 25.02 36.77
N ALA A 344 5.45 24.28 36.11
CA ALA A 344 6.85 24.11 36.50
C ALA A 344 7.61 25.46 36.54
N LEU A 345 7.23 26.40 35.66
CA LEU A 345 7.80 27.76 35.61
C LEU A 345 7.02 28.78 36.46
N GLU A 346 6.20 28.31 37.39
CA GLU A 346 5.40 29.16 38.33
C GLU A 346 4.42 30.12 37.60
N GLN A 347 4.04 29.85 36.33
CA GLN A 347 3.08 30.65 35.58
C GLN A 347 1.66 30.07 35.70
N GLN A 348 1.19 29.91 36.93
CA GLN A 348 0.00 29.18 37.33
C GLN A 348 -1.31 29.67 36.65
N GLU A 349 -1.44 30.98 36.38
CA GLU A 349 -2.64 31.52 35.72
C GLU A 349 -2.79 31.02 34.27
N LYS A 350 -1.66 30.92 33.54
CA LYS A 350 -1.69 30.41 32.17
C LYS A 350 -1.98 28.92 32.18
N ALA A 351 -1.34 28.16 33.08
CA ALA A 351 -1.63 26.74 33.24
C ALA A 351 -3.11 26.51 33.50
N LEU A 352 -3.72 27.24 34.46
CA LEU A 352 -5.13 27.12 34.80
C LEU A 352 -6.05 27.40 33.60
N THR A 353 -5.68 28.37 32.76
CA THR A 353 -6.46 28.71 31.56
C THR A 353 -6.50 27.53 30.60
N ILE A 354 -5.35 26.86 30.36
CA ILE A 354 -5.27 25.70 29.48
C ILE A 354 -6.01 24.51 30.10
N TYR A 355 -5.79 24.19 31.40
CA TYR A 355 -6.51 23.11 32.09
C TYR A 355 -8.03 23.24 31.97
N LYS A 356 -8.57 24.48 32.13
CA LYS A 356 -10.00 24.74 31.92
C LYS A 356 -10.46 24.49 30.49
N GLY A 357 -9.60 24.81 29.52
CA GLY A 357 -9.90 24.62 28.10
C GLY A 357 -9.99 23.12 27.68
N ILE A 358 -9.19 22.27 28.32
CA ILE A 358 -9.09 20.81 27.99
C ILE A 358 -9.82 19.90 28.98
N GLU A 359 -10.48 20.45 30.02
CA GLU A 359 -11.22 19.65 31.02
C GLU A 359 -12.24 18.70 30.39
N GLY A 360 -12.91 19.13 29.32
CA GLY A 360 -13.92 18.33 28.62
C GLY A 360 -13.36 17.06 28.01
N ASP A 361 -12.17 17.16 27.44
CA ASP A 361 -11.53 16.10 26.68
C ASP A 361 -10.81 15.08 27.58
N LEU A 362 -10.23 15.56 28.70
CA LEU A 362 -9.47 14.73 29.65
C LEU A 362 -10.22 14.38 30.94
N LYS A 363 -11.54 14.57 30.97
CA LYS A 363 -12.38 14.36 32.16
C LYS A 363 -12.35 12.92 32.72
N GLU A 364 -11.89 11.95 31.96
CA GLU A 364 -11.74 10.54 32.34
C GLU A 364 -10.27 10.12 32.50
N ASN A 365 -9.32 11.04 32.38
CA ASN A 365 -7.90 10.75 32.57
C ASN A 365 -7.51 10.96 34.04
N PRO A 366 -7.08 9.93 34.80
CA PRO A 366 -6.79 10.05 36.23
C PRO A 366 -5.64 11.04 36.50
N GLU A 367 -4.55 11.00 35.74
CA GLU A 367 -3.42 11.88 35.95
C GLU A 367 -3.78 13.34 35.77
N PHE A 368 -4.55 13.64 34.69
CA PHE A 368 -5.08 14.98 34.47
C PHE A 368 -6.00 15.46 35.62
N LEU A 369 -6.90 14.58 36.09
CA LEU A 369 -7.82 14.90 37.20
C LEU A 369 -7.06 15.23 38.49
N GLN A 370 -5.99 14.50 38.77
CA GLN A 370 -5.13 14.72 39.91
C GLN A 370 -4.41 16.08 39.81
N ASP A 371 -3.68 16.31 38.72
CA ASP A 371 -2.94 17.56 38.47
C ASP A 371 -3.88 18.78 38.57
N TYR A 372 -5.06 18.65 37.91
CA TYR A 372 -6.03 19.76 37.89
C TYR A 372 -6.65 19.99 39.26
N ALA A 373 -6.92 18.98 40.09
CA ALA A 373 -7.45 19.14 41.45
C ALA A 373 -6.46 19.92 42.33
N TYR A 374 -5.15 19.59 42.24
CA TYR A 374 -4.13 20.29 42.99
C TYR A 374 -4.01 21.77 42.56
N LEU A 375 -3.99 22.02 41.24
CA LEU A 375 -3.93 23.38 40.70
C LEU A 375 -5.15 24.23 41.13
N LEU A 376 -6.35 23.66 41.08
CA LEU A 376 -7.58 24.36 41.53
C LEU A 376 -7.55 24.73 43.00
N ARG A 377 -6.97 23.89 43.88
CA ARG A 377 -6.79 24.20 45.31
C ARG A 377 -5.88 25.41 45.50
N GLU A 378 -4.76 25.48 44.73
CA GLU A 378 -3.82 26.64 44.83
C GLU A 378 -4.51 27.99 44.54
N PHE A 379 -5.52 27.96 43.66
CA PHE A 379 -6.34 29.16 43.34
C PHE A 379 -7.55 29.34 44.26
N GLY A 380 -7.75 28.48 45.25
CA GLY A 380 -8.89 28.58 46.17
C GLY A 380 -10.22 28.13 45.54
N TYR A 381 -10.21 27.43 44.39
CA TYR A 381 -11.42 26.88 43.76
C TYR A 381 -11.81 25.54 44.39
N THR A 382 -12.07 25.56 45.72
CA THR A 382 -12.28 24.36 46.54
C THR A 382 -13.36 23.43 46.01
N ASP A 383 -14.53 23.96 45.62
CA ASP A 383 -15.63 23.13 45.10
C ASP A 383 -15.27 22.40 43.80
N GLN A 384 -14.48 23.08 42.94
CA GLN A 384 -14.04 22.47 41.68
C GLN A 384 -12.94 21.42 41.96
N ALA A 385 -12.01 21.69 42.87
CA ALA A 385 -11.00 20.73 43.30
C ALA A 385 -11.62 19.48 43.88
N VAL A 386 -12.63 19.59 44.74
CA VAL A 386 -13.43 18.48 45.29
C VAL A 386 -14.09 17.67 44.18
N LYS A 387 -14.62 18.33 43.15
CA LYS A 387 -15.25 17.66 42.02
C LYS A 387 -14.25 16.78 41.24
N GLN A 388 -13.06 17.33 40.94
CA GLN A 388 -12.03 16.57 40.21
C GLN A 388 -11.45 15.44 41.08
N ALA A 389 -11.16 15.70 42.34
CA ALA A 389 -10.68 14.65 43.27
C ALA A 389 -11.67 13.48 43.42
N LYS A 390 -12.96 13.76 43.45
CA LYS A 390 -14.00 12.71 43.48
C LYS A 390 -14.03 11.89 42.18
N ARG A 391 -13.89 12.53 41.02
CA ARG A 391 -13.81 11.84 39.74
C ARG A 391 -12.57 10.93 39.66
N TYR A 392 -11.44 11.45 40.12
CA TYR A 392 -10.20 10.66 40.23
C TYR A 392 -10.41 9.40 41.09
N LEU A 393 -10.96 9.56 42.32
CA LEU A 393 -11.19 8.46 43.25
C LEU A 393 -12.26 7.44 42.78
N GLN A 394 -13.09 7.78 41.79
CA GLN A 394 -13.96 6.80 41.13
C GLN A 394 -13.18 5.82 40.28
N GLN A 395 -12.03 6.22 39.76
CA GLN A 395 -11.16 5.39 38.92
C GLN A 395 -10.04 4.74 39.71
N VAL A 396 -9.49 5.46 40.70
CA VAL A 396 -8.40 5.04 41.57
C VAL A 396 -8.83 5.11 43.04
N PRO A 397 -9.73 4.23 43.51
CA PRO A 397 -10.37 4.34 44.81
C PRO A 397 -9.40 4.15 45.99
N ASP A 398 -8.29 3.46 45.79
CA ASP A 398 -7.36 3.09 46.84
C ASP A 398 -6.20 4.11 47.02
N ASP A 399 -6.25 5.26 46.33
CA ASP A 399 -5.23 6.32 46.50
C ASP A 399 -5.45 7.07 47.80
N ILE A 400 -4.65 6.71 48.83
CA ILE A 400 -4.69 7.28 50.17
C ILE A 400 -4.35 8.79 50.17
N HIS A 401 -3.44 9.23 49.26
CA HIS A 401 -3.03 10.62 49.18
C HIS A 401 -4.18 11.51 48.66
N MET A 402 -4.88 11.06 47.62
CA MET A 402 -6.03 11.80 47.10
C MET A 402 -7.23 11.74 48.04
N GLN A 403 -7.40 10.65 48.79
CA GLN A 403 -8.43 10.59 49.86
C GLN A 403 -8.14 11.64 50.95
N GLY A 404 -6.89 11.70 51.46
CA GLY A 404 -6.47 12.71 52.42
C GLY A 404 -6.63 14.14 51.88
N PHE A 405 -6.24 14.39 50.64
CA PHE A 405 -6.46 15.66 49.95
C PHE A 405 -7.93 16.08 49.90
N LEU A 406 -8.82 15.12 49.62
CA LEU A 406 -10.26 15.37 49.58
C LEU A 406 -10.82 15.68 50.97
N ASP A 407 -10.32 15.03 52.03
CA ASP A 407 -10.75 15.28 53.40
C ASP A 407 -10.26 16.65 53.89
N ASP A 408 -9.01 17.02 53.61
CA ASP A 408 -8.48 18.37 53.89
C ASP A 408 -9.33 19.49 53.25
N LEU A 409 -9.76 19.28 51.96
CA LEU A 409 -10.61 20.25 51.27
C LEU A 409 -12.02 20.41 51.84
N ARG A 410 -12.49 19.47 52.65
CA ARG A 410 -13.81 19.53 53.31
C ARG A 410 -13.77 20.20 54.67
N ASP A 411 -12.58 20.23 55.28
CA ASP A 411 -12.34 20.84 56.58
C ASP A 411 -11.99 22.35 56.48
N ASP A 412 -11.52 22.79 55.30
CA ASP A 412 -11.29 24.22 54.94
C ASP A 412 -12.59 24.88 54.42
#